data_3207e2ed02d034e34555de28edcba695
#
_entry.id   3207e2ed02d034e34555de28edcba695
#
_cell.length_a   1.000
_cell.length_b   1.000
_cell.length_c   1.000
_cell.angle_alpha   90.00
_cell.angle_beta   90.00
_cell.angle_gamma   90.00
#
_symmetry.space_group_name_H-M   'P 1'
#
loop_
_entity.id
_entity.type
_entity.pdbx_description
1 polymer ?
#
loop_
_entity_poly.entity_id
_entity_poly.type
_entity_poly.pdbx_seq_one_letter_code
_entity_poly.pdbx_strand_id
1 'polypeptide(L)'
;MFENKDFDSIMEEMLASVSDKLDKREGSIIYDAIAPIAMELAQTYIDMDMIVNEVYADTASYYYLIKRAAENGVYPKEETNAVCKMVVSPSDTAIAIGDRFNLGDLNYEVTSVMDAATGEYQVTCETAGIVGNQQLGSLLTIETKNDLNDMETAELTEVLIPGEDEEDVEDFRERYYEGFSNTGFCGNNPDYKERISAIDGVGACKVIRMWEKGYDPVKFIPVAAV
;
A
#
# COMPACT_ATOMS: atom_id res chain seq x y z
N MET A 1 -17.93 24.30 3.91
CA MET A 1 -18.24 25.42 3.01
C MET A 1 -19.73 25.77 3.04
N PHE A 2 -20.61 24.80 3.18
CA PHE A 2 -22.07 24.95 3.16
C PHE A 2 -22.73 24.69 4.53
N GLU A 3 -22.03 24.95 5.63
CA GLU A 3 -22.46 24.65 7.01
C GLU A 3 -23.82 25.21 7.40
N ASN A 4 -24.27 26.30 6.76
CA ASN A 4 -25.55 26.96 7.05
C ASN A 4 -26.66 26.57 6.04
N LYS A 5 -26.45 25.56 5.21
CA LYS A 5 -27.42 25.08 4.22
C LYS A 5 -28.03 23.73 4.66
N ASP A 6 -28.60 23.75 5.86
CA ASP A 6 -29.38 22.63 6.41
C ASP A 6 -30.84 22.68 5.97
N PHE A 7 -31.59 21.64 6.30
CA PHE A 7 -33.01 21.54 5.96
C PHE A 7 -33.81 22.75 6.46
N ASP A 8 -33.57 23.18 7.69
CA ASP A 8 -34.37 24.23 8.33
C ASP A 8 -34.12 25.59 7.65
N SER A 9 -32.87 25.93 7.38
CA SER A 9 -32.51 27.17 6.70
C SER A 9 -33.03 27.25 5.26
N ILE A 10 -32.93 26.12 4.52
CA ILE A 10 -33.47 26.02 3.15
C ILE A 10 -34.98 26.12 3.17
N MET A 11 -35.63 25.44 4.10
CA MET A 11 -37.09 25.48 4.27
C MET A 11 -37.59 26.89 4.57
N GLU A 12 -36.90 27.64 5.48
CA GLU A 12 -37.18 29.03 5.79
C GLU A 12 -37.01 29.94 4.56
N GLU A 13 -35.92 29.82 3.81
CA GLU A 13 -35.68 30.56 2.58
C GLU A 13 -36.79 30.29 1.52
N MET A 14 -37.18 29.03 1.35
CA MET A 14 -38.20 28.65 0.39
C MET A 14 -39.58 29.18 0.79
N LEU A 15 -39.98 29.05 2.07
CA LEU A 15 -41.24 29.58 2.57
C LEU A 15 -41.29 31.11 2.57
N ALA A 16 -40.15 31.80 2.75
CA ALA A 16 -40.07 33.26 2.63
C ALA A 16 -40.40 33.73 1.20
N SER A 17 -40.09 32.93 0.18
CA SER A 17 -40.39 33.24 -1.22
C SER A 17 -41.85 33.01 -1.62
N VAL A 18 -42.63 32.32 -0.80
CA VAL A 18 -44.05 32.04 -1.02
C VAL A 18 -44.90 33.24 -0.52
N SER A 19 -46.03 33.54 -1.19
CA SER A 19 -46.95 34.58 -0.79
C SER A 19 -47.49 34.42 0.62
N ASP A 20 -47.55 35.50 1.41
CA ASP A 20 -48.08 35.50 2.77
C ASP A 20 -49.61 35.28 2.85
N LYS A 21 -50.27 35.24 1.71
CA LYS A 21 -51.72 34.90 1.61
C LYS A 21 -51.96 33.40 1.77
N LEU A 22 -50.94 32.57 1.71
CA LEU A 22 -51.02 31.11 1.81
C LEU A 22 -50.62 30.66 3.22
N ASP A 23 -51.22 29.57 3.67
CA ASP A 23 -50.80 28.96 4.94
C ASP A 23 -49.46 28.23 4.76
N LYS A 24 -48.45 28.67 5.53
CA LYS A 24 -47.06 28.18 5.48
C LYS A 24 -46.67 27.37 6.69
N ARG A 25 -47.61 27.11 7.61
CA ARG A 25 -47.35 26.37 8.85
C ARG A 25 -47.05 24.88 8.52
N GLU A 26 -46.33 24.29 9.40
CA GLU A 26 -46.09 22.83 9.36
C GLU A 26 -47.43 22.06 9.28
N GLY A 27 -47.49 21.09 8.36
CA GLY A 27 -48.74 20.35 8.04
C GLY A 27 -49.66 21.06 7.06
N SER A 28 -49.31 22.24 6.51
CA SER A 28 -50.03 22.82 5.39
C SER A 28 -49.59 22.20 4.05
N ILE A 29 -50.47 22.27 3.06
CA ILE A 29 -50.19 21.70 1.72
C ILE A 29 -48.90 22.33 1.12
N ILE A 30 -48.64 23.62 1.37
CA ILE A 30 -47.43 24.29 0.89
C ILE A 30 -46.19 23.75 1.60
N TYR A 31 -46.24 23.63 2.90
CA TYR A 31 -45.14 23.09 3.69
C TYR A 31 -44.80 21.66 3.26
N ASP A 32 -45.81 20.77 3.19
CA ASP A 32 -45.67 19.38 2.85
C ASP A 32 -45.17 19.18 1.38
N ALA A 33 -45.51 20.12 0.49
CA ALA A 33 -45.03 20.09 -0.90
C ALA A 33 -43.56 20.56 -1.03
N ILE A 34 -43.12 21.47 -0.18
CA ILE A 34 -41.76 22.05 -0.22
C ILE A 34 -40.77 21.18 0.59
N ALA A 35 -41.20 20.58 1.69
CA ALA A 35 -40.32 19.83 2.59
C ALA A 35 -39.48 18.73 1.89
N PRO A 36 -40.01 17.89 0.98
CA PRO A 36 -39.19 16.93 0.27
C PRO A 36 -38.10 17.60 -0.61
N ILE A 37 -38.43 18.73 -1.21
CA ILE A 37 -37.48 19.48 -2.08
C ILE A 37 -36.36 20.08 -1.22
N ALA A 38 -36.71 20.66 -0.07
CA ALA A 38 -35.73 21.20 0.88
C ALA A 38 -34.79 20.12 1.39
N MET A 39 -35.32 18.91 1.64
CA MET A 39 -34.51 17.76 2.06
C MET A 39 -33.52 17.33 1.00
N GLU A 40 -33.92 17.21 -0.25
CA GLU A 40 -33.04 16.87 -1.39
C GLU A 40 -31.98 17.94 -1.64
N LEU A 41 -32.35 19.21 -1.46
CA LEU A 41 -31.38 20.31 -1.57
C LEU A 41 -30.36 20.28 -0.42
N ALA A 42 -30.78 20.01 0.80
CA ALA A 42 -29.90 19.87 1.95
C ALA A 42 -28.91 18.71 1.71
N GLN A 43 -29.40 17.56 1.24
CA GLN A 43 -28.54 16.43 0.86
C GLN A 43 -27.54 16.81 -0.24
N THR A 44 -27.99 17.55 -1.26
CA THR A 44 -27.12 18.04 -2.33
C THR A 44 -25.99 18.91 -1.81
N TYR A 45 -26.24 19.78 -0.81
CA TYR A 45 -25.18 20.59 -0.20
C TYR A 45 -24.19 19.77 0.59
N ILE A 46 -24.65 18.69 1.27
CA ILE A 46 -23.77 17.73 1.95
C ILE A 46 -22.87 17.02 0.91
N ASP A 47 -23.46 16.54 -0.18
CA ASP A 47 -22.73 15.87 -1.25
C ASP A 47 -21.71 16.82 -1.91
N MET A 48 -22.04 18.10 -2.10
CA MET A 48 -21.11 19.11 -2.58
C MET A 48 -19.94 19.33 -1.62
N ASP A 49 -20.18 19.35 -0.31
CA ASP A 49 -19.12 19.51 0.69
C ASP A 49 -18.19 18.28 0.71
N MET A 50 -18.75 17.08 0.56
CA MET A 50 -17.97 15.85 0.37
C MET A 50 -17.09 15.94 -0.90
N ILE A 51 -17.65 16.36 -2.03
CA ILE A 51 -16.90 16.51 -3.29
C ILE A 51 -15.74 17.50 -3.11
N VAL A 52 -15.97 18.62 -2.42
CA VAL A 52 -14.90 19.60 -2.16
C VAL A 52 -13.78 18.98 -1.31
N ASN A 53 -14.12 18.20 -0.30
CA ASN A 53 -13.13 17.51 0.53
C ASN A 53 -12.33 16.48 -0.27
N GLU A 54 -12.94 15.79 -1.24
CA GLU A 54 -12.25 14.85 -2.11
C GLU A 54 -11.31 15.50 -3.15
N VAL A 55 -11.46 16.81 -3.39
CA VAL A 55 -10.56 17.54 -4.30
C VAL A 55 -9.17 17.76 -3.70
N TYR A 56 -9.08 17.90 -2.38
CA TYR A 56 -7.82 18.22 -1.71
C TYR A 56 -7.15 16.93 -1.21
N ALA A 57 -5.87 16.77 -1.50
CA ALA A 57 -5.14 15.54 -1.17
C ALA A 57 -5.00 15.27 0.34
N ASP A 58 -5.12 16.30 1.19
CA ASP A 58 -5.10 16.18 2.66
C ASP A 58 -6.39 15.57 3.23
N THR A 59 -7.52 15.77 2.54
CA THR A 59 -8.84 15.30 2.98
C THR A 59 -9.42 14.20 2.08
N ALA A 60 -8.82 13.98 0.91
CA ALA A 60 -9.28 12.99 -0.06
C ALA A 60 -9.26 11.57 0.50
N SER A 61 -10.31 10.82 0.23
CA SER A 61 -10.31 9.37 0.46
C SER A 61 -9.29 8.66 -0.44
N TYR A 62 -8.91 7.43 -0.06
CA TYR A 62 -7.87 6.67 -0.79
C TYR A 62 -8.09 6.62 -2.31
N TYR A 63 -9.34 6.36 -2.72
CA TYR A 63 -9.68 6.28 -4.14
C TYR A 63 -9.40 7.58 -4.91
N TYR A 64 -9.76 8.72 -4.34
CA TYR A 64 -9.54 10.02 -5.00
C TYR A 64 -8.09 10.49 -4.86
N LEU A 65 -7.43 10.13 -3.75
CA LEU A 65 -6.00 10.39 -3.56
C LEU A 65 -5.17 9.68 -4.63
N ILE A 66 -5.46 8.41 -4.94
CA ILE A 66 -4.79 7.66 -6.03
C ILE A 66 -4.98 8.38 -7.37
N LYS A 67 -6.21 8.79 -7.70
CA LYS A 67 -6.48 9.50 -8.98
C LYS A 67 -5.68 10.80 -9.09
N ARG A 68 -5.63 11.56 -7.99
CA ARG A 68 -4.90 12.82 -7.94
C ARG A 68 -3.39 12.60 -8.01
N ALA A 69 -2.88 11.60 -7.33
CA ALA A 69 -1.46 11.24 -7.36
C ALA A 69 -1.04 10.74 -8.75
N ALA A 70 -1.90 9.98 -9.42
CA ALA A 70 -1.67 9.49 -10.79
C ALA A 70 -1.49 10.62 -11.82
N GLU A 71 -2.12 11.80 -11.63
CA GLU A 71 -1.89 12.97 -12.45
C GLU A 71 -0.44 13.46 -12.42
N ASN A 72 0.26 13.16 -11.32
CA ASN A 72 1.69 13.46 -11.13
C ASN A 72 2.60 12.24 -11.34
N GLY A 73 2.05 11.12 -11.80
CA GLY A 73 2.79 9.88 -12.02
C GLY A 73 3.16 9.12 -10.73
N VAL A 74 2.51 9.45 -9.61
CA VAL A 74 2.72 8.80 -8.32
C VAL A 74 1.61 7.77 -8.10
N TYR A 75 2.00 6.51 -7.80
CA TYR A 75 1.08 5.40 -7.54
C TYR A 75 1.40 4.79 -6.18
N PRO A 76 0.42 4.22 -5.46
CA PRO A 76 0.69 3.47 -4.25
C PRO A 76 1.59 2.28 -4.55
N LYS A 77 2.39 1.89 -3.56
CA LYS A 77 3.19 0.67 -3.65
C LYS A 77 2.29 -0.53 -3.40
N GLU A 78 2.34 -1.48 -4.33
CA GLU A 78 1.65 -2.75 -4.19
C GLU A 78 2.38 -3.65 -3.19
N GLU A 79 1.66 -4.57 -2.58
CA GLU A 79 2.24 -5.62 -1.75
C GLU A 79 3.23 -6.48 -2.54
N THR A 80 4.31 -6.93 -1.89
CA THR A 80 5.32 -7.77 -2.49
C THR A 80 5.44 -9.11 -1.78
N ASN A 81 5.92 -10.12 -2.51
CA ASN A 81 6.11 -11.46 -1.98
C ASN A 81 7.49 -11.61 -1.34
N ALA A 82 7.57 -12.28 -0.19
CA ALA A 82 8.84 -12.62 0.42
C ALA A 82 9.61 -13.62 -0.46
N VAL A 83 10.89 -13.35 -0.67
CA VAL A 83 11.82 -14.26 -1.34
C VAL A 83 12.78 -14.82 -0.31
N CYS A 84 12.82 -16.15 -0.21
CA CYS A 84 13.54 -16.85 0.82
C CYS A 84 14.52 -17.87 0.22
N LYS A 85 15.49 -18.26 1.04
CA LYS A 85 16.43 -19.34 0.75
C LYS A 85 15.91 -20.64 1.36
N MET A 86 15.80 -21.67 0.53
CA MET A 86 15.50 -23.04 0.93
C MET A 86 16.75 -23.89 0.76
N VAL A 87 17.02 -24.73 1.74
CA VAL A 87 18.09 -25.74 1.69
C VAL A 87 17.46 -27.12 1.77
N VAL A 88 17.86 -28.00 0.86
CA VAL A 88 17.32 -29.36 0.73
C VAL A 88 18.39 -30.38 1.02
N SER A 89 18.04 -31.46 1.71
CA SER A 89 18.90 -32.61 1.96
C SER A 89 18.17 -33.92 1.59
N PRO A 90 18.85 -34.82 0.89
CA PRO A 90 20.19 -34.68 0.28
C PRO A 90 20.22 -33.67 -0.88
N SER A 91 21.39 -33.09 -1.15
CA SER A 91 21.54 -32.01 -2.15
C SER A 91 21.36 -32.46 -3.61
N ASP A 92 21.40 -33.75 -3.87
CA ASP A 92 21.18 -34.37 -5.17
C ASP A 92 19.70 -34.61 -5.49
N THR A 93 18.80 -34.26 -4.58
CA THR A 93 17.34 -34.30 -4.83
C THR A 93 16.98 -33.44 -6.00
N ALA A 94 16.27 -34.00 -7.00
CA ALA A 94 15.85 -33.28 -8.18
C ALA A 94 14.65 -32.39 -7.86
N ILE A 95 14.89 -31.10 -7.64
CA ILE A 95 13.83 -30.09 -7.46
C ILE A 95 13.71 -29.24 -8.72
N ALA A 96 12.51 -29.11 -9.22
CA ALA A 96 12.21 -28.32 -10.39
C ALA A 96 11.73 -26.90 -10.00
N ILE A 97 12.01 -25.93 -10.87
CA ILE A 97 11.38 -24.61 -10.78
C ILE A 97 9.86 -24.78 -10.94
N GLY A 98 9.09 -24.15 -10.03
CA GLY A 98 7.64 -24.30 -9.93
C GLY A 98 7.20 -25.39 -8.94
N ASP A 99 8.12 -26.14 -8.31
CA ASP A 99 7.75 -27.06 -7.22
C ASP A 99 7.32 -26.23 -6.00
N ARG A 100 6.31 -26.74 -5.28
CA ARG A 100 5.65 -26.02 -4.21
C ARG A 100 5.85 -26.72 -2.87
N PHE A 101 6.11 -25.92 -1.86
CA PHE A 101 6.34 -26.33 -0.49
C PHE A 101 5.42 -25.58 0.46
N ASN A 102 5.09 -26.16 1.59
CA ASN A 102 4.25 -25.57 2.61
C ASN A 102 5.01 -25.42 3.92
N LEU A 103 4.83 -24.26 4.57
CA LEU A 103 5.25 -24.02 5.95
C LEU A 103 4.07 -23.42 6.72
N GLY A 104 3.42 -24.24 7.56
CA GLY A 104 2.23 -23.82 8.28
C GLY A 104 1.07 -23.47 7.33
N ASP A 105 0.66 -22.21 7.33
CA ASP A 105 -0.42 -21.72 6.48
C ASP A 105 0.09 -21.09 5.17
N LEU A 106 1.41 -21.05 4.94
CA LEU A 106 2.03 -20.39 3.79
C LEU A 106 2.58 -21.40 2.81
N ASN A 107 2.44 -21.09 1.52
CA ASN A 107 3.01 -21.84 0.43
C ASN A 107 4.16 -21.06 -0.21
N TYR A 108 5.16 -21.79 -0.64
CA TYR A 108 6.36 -21.29 -1.29
C TYR A 108 6.58 -22.02 -2.60
N GLU A 109 6.85 -21.28 -3.67
CA GLU A 109 7.18 -21.81 -4.99
C GLU A 109 8.67 -21.63 -5.29
N VAL A 110 9.32 -22.66 -5.83
CA VAL A 110 10.72 -22.61 -6.25
C VAL A 110 10.84 -21.75 -7.50
N THR A 111 11.57 -20.63 -7.39
CA THR A 111 11.74 -19.67 -8.49
C THR A 111 13.09 -19.79 -9.18
N SER A 112 14.14 -20.15 -8.46
CA SER A 112 15.46 -20.37 -9.06
C SER A 112 16.33 -21.32 -8.23
N VAL A 113 17.36 -21.87 -8.89
CA VAL A 113 18.41 -22.66 -8.25
C VAL A 113 19.56 -21.73 -7.93
N MET A 114 19.97 -21.65 -6.67
CA MET A 114 21.10 -20.84 -6.23
C MET A 114 22.40 -21.61 -6.35
N ASP A 115 22.46 -22.79 -5.74
CA ASP A 115 23.58 -23.72 -5.84
C ASP A 115 23.09 -25.17 -5.76
N ALA A 116 23.15 -25.86 -6.88
CA ALA A 116 22.73 -27.26 -6.97
C ALA A 116 23.68 -28.21 -6.20
N ALA A 117 24.95 -27.84 -5.99
CA ALA A 117 25.90 -28.72 -5.28
C ALA A 117 25.62 -28.75 -3.77
N THR A 118 25.11 -27.65 -3.22
CA THR A 118 24.74 -27.51 -1.80
C THR A 118 23.25 -27.72 -1.54
N GLY A 119 22.44 -27.93 -2.59
CA GLY A 119 20.99 -28.07 -2.47
C GLY A 119 20.29 -26.76 -2.09
N GLU A 120 20.82 -25.60 -2.53
CA GLU A 120 20.27 -24.28 -2.24
C GLU A 120 19.36 -23.78 -3.36
N TYR A 121 18.16 -23.41 -2.98
CA TYR A 121 17.11 -22.92 -3.88
C TYR A 121 16.56 -21.58 -3.39
N GLN A 122 16.16 -20.75 -4.32
CA GLN A 122 15.38 -19.57 -4.03
C GLN A 122 13.89 -19.90 -4.17
N VAL A 123 13.13 -19.58 -3.16
CA VAL A 123 11.68 -19.77 -3.12
C VAL A 123 10.98 -18.46 -2.84
N THR A 124 9.81 -18.30 -3.44
CA THR A 124 8.96 -17.10 -3.25
C THR A 124 7.69 -17.51 -2.54
N CYS A 125 7.33 -16.80 -1.48
CA CYS A 125 6.05 -16.99 -0.81
C CYS A 125 4.90 -16.67 -1.78
N GLU A 126 3.89 -17.51 -1.88
CA GLU A 126 2.72 -17.25 -2.74
C GLU A 126 1.81 -16.18 -2.16
N THR A 127 1.86 -15.96 -0.84
CA THR A 127 1.10 -14.92 -0.17
C THR A 127 1.98 -13.67 -0.08
N ALA A 128 1.49 -12.58 -0.62
CA ALA A 128 2.15 -11.29 -0.53
C ALA A 128 2.04 -10.71 0.89
N GLY A 129 2.84 -9.70 1.16
CA GLY A 129 2.90 -9.01 2.44
C GLY A 129 3.99 -9.54 3.38
N ILE A 130 4.03 -8.95 4.57
CA ILE A 130 5.02 -9.25 5.62
C ILE A 130 4.88 -10.65 6.21
N VAL A 131 3.79 -11.35 5.95
CA VAL A 131 3.52 -12.69 6.52
C VAL A 131 4.58 -13.71 6.13
N GLY A 132 5.14 -13.61 4.92
CA GLY A 132 6.19 -14.47 4.41
C GLY A 132 7.55 -14.29 5.09
N ASN A 133 7.74 -13.20 5.85
CA ASN A 133 9.00 -12.88 6.54
C ASN A 133 9.09 -13.53 7.93
N GLN A 134 7.98 -13.99 8.48
CA GLN A 134 7.88 -14.29 9.92
C GLN A 134 8.26 -15.72 10.28
N GLN A 135 8.27 -16.63 9.34
CA GLN A 135 8.47 -18.05 9.62
C GLN A 135 9.65 -18.61 8.85
N LEU A 136 10.56 -19.25 9.57
CA LEU A 136 11.65 -20.08 9.05
C LEU A 136 11.50 -21.47 9.64
N GLY A 137 11.89 -22.52 8.92
CA GLY A 137 11.83 -23.90 9.41
C GLY A 137 11.58 -24.94 8.34
N SER A 138 11.15 -26.12 8.79
CA SER A 138 10.98 -27.27 7.91
C SER A 138 9.76 -27.12 7.00
N LEU A 139 10.00 -27.29 5.72
CA LEU A 139 9.02 -27.25 4.65
C LEU A 139 8.49 -28.66 4.36
N LEU A 140 7.21 -28.73 4.03
CA LEU A 140 6.54 -29.93 3.56
C LEU A 140 6.26 -29.83 2.07
N THR A 141 6.45 -30.88 1.32
CA THR A 141 6.09 -30.92 -0.11
C THR A 141 4.58 -30.93 -0.27
N ILE A 142 4.05 -30.09 -1.15
CA ILE A 142 2.62 -30.09 -1.52
C ILE A 142 2.37 -31.10 -2.63
N GLU A 143 3.34 -31.28 -3.53
CA GLU A 143 3.20 -32.10 -4.70
C GLU A 143 3.78 -33.53 -4.47
N THR A 144 3.01 -34.53 -4.89
CA THR A 144 3.43 -35.94 -4.86
C THR A 144 4.14 -36.28 -6.18
N LYS A 145 5.37 -35.78 -6.37
CA LYS A 145 6.22 -36.20 -7.49
C LYS A 145 7.16 -37.32 -7.04
N ASN A 146 7.39 -38.33 -7.89
CA ASN A 146 8.27 -39.43 -7.56
C ASN A 146 9.72 -38.97 -7.27
N ASP A 147 10.13 -37.88 -7.86
CA ASP A 147 11.49 -37.33 -7.71
C ASP A 147 11.72 -36.71 -6.33
N LEU A 148 10.66 -36.37 -5.60
CA LEU A 148 10.70 -35.79 -4.24
C LEU A 148 10.66 -36.88 -3.14
N ASN A 149 10.48 -38.15 -3.50
CA ASN A 149 10.43 -39.28 -2.53
C ASN A 149 11.78 -39.51 -1.83
N ASP A 150 12.88 -39.08 -2.44
CA ASP A 150 14.24 -39.26 -1.90
C ASP A 150 14.67 -38.06 -1.02
N MET A 151 13.81 -37.01 -0.92
CA MET A 151 14.06 -35.84 -0.07
C MET A 151 13.84 -36.22 1.41
N GLU A 152 14.86 -36.01 2.23
CA GLU A 152 14.77 -36.19 3.67
C GLU A 152 14.29 -34.93 4.38
N THR A 153 14.85 -33.78 4.04
CA THR A 153 14.48 -32.50 4.63
C THR A 153 14.54 -31.37 3.61
N ALA A 154 13.62 -30.41 3.75
CA ALA A 154 13.67 -29.10 3.13
C ALA A 154 13.47 -28.05 4.23
N GLU A 155 14.34 -27.08 4.31
CA GLU A 155 14.29 -26.04 5.35
C GLU A 155 14.38 -24.64 4.74
N LEU A 156 13.50 -23.75 5.19
CA LEU A 156 13.57 -22.34 4.93
C LEU A 156 14.57 -21.72 5.93
N THR A 157 15.71 -21.25 5.43
CA THR A 157 16.84 -20.83 6.29
C THR A 157 17.00 -19.33 6.43
N GLU A 158 16.67 -18.57 5.41
CA GLU A 158 16.91 -17.14 5.38
C GLU A 158 15.87 -16.42 4.48
N VAL A 159 15.47 -15.21 4.88
CA VAL A 159 14.70 -14.29 4.03
C VAL A 159 15.71 -13.44 3.24
N LEU A 160 15.74 -13.59 1.93
CA LEU A 160 16.65 -12.86 1.05
C LEU A 160 16.11 -11.47 0.69
N ILE A 161 14.82 -11.42 0.34
CA ILE A 161 14.08 -10.19 0.07
C ILE A 161 12.80 -10.25 0.89
N PRO A 162 12.62 -9.37 1.87
CA PRO A 162 11.40 -9.34 2.65
C PRO A 162 10.21 -8.94 1.79
N GLY A 163 9.07 -9.58 2.03
CA GLY A 163 7.79 -9.12 1.50
C GLY A 163 7.33 -7.88 2.24
N GLU A 164 6.65 -7.00 1.52
CA GLU A 164 6.07 -5.77 2.04
C GLU A 164 4.55 -5.79 1.84
N ASP A 165 3.81 -5.24 2.81
CA ASP A 165 2.37 -5.05 2.68
C ASP A 165 2.07 -3.90 1.70
N GLU A 166 0.82 -3.82 1.23
CA GLU A 166 0.35 -2.65 0.48
C GLU A 166 0.57 -1.38 1.31
N GLU A 167 1.02 -0.33 0.65
CA GLU A 167 1.32 0.96 1.29
C GLU A 167 0.07 1.53 1.98
N ASP A 168 0.20 1.93 3.25
CA ASP A 168 -0.90 2.57 3.98
C ASP A 168 -1.29 3.91 3.36
N VAL A 169 -2.57 4.27 3.53
CA VAL A 169 -3.13 5.49 2.93
C VAL A 169 -2.39 6.75 3.38
N GLU A 170 -2.01 6.82 4.66
CA GLU A 170 -1.34 8.01 5.19
C GLU A 170 0.14 8.06 4.77
N ASP A 171 0.82 6.90 4.68
CA ASP A 171 2.18 6.80 4.15
C ASP A 171 2.22 7.21 2.66
N PHE A 172 1.22 6.75 1.89
CA PHE A 172 1.05 7.17 0.49
C PHE A 172 0.79 8.67 0.36
N ARG A 173 -0.04 9.24 1.25
CA ARG A 173 -0.33 10.67 1.30
C ARG A 173 0.94 11.49 1.62
N GLU A 174 1.72 11.07 2.60
CA GLU A 174 2.98 11.70 2.98
C GLU A 174 3.97 11.67 1.81
N ARG A 175 4.15 10.51 1.17
CA ARG A 175 5.01 10.34 0.00
C ARG A 175 4.56 11.18 -1.20
N TYR A 176 3.25 11.33 -1.42
CA TYR A 176 2.69 12.22 -2.43
C TYR A 176 3.13 13.67 -2.18
N TYR A 177 3.03 14.17 -0.93
CA TYR A 177 3.46 15.52 -0.58
C TYR A 177 4.98 15.69 -0.62
N GLU A 178 5.73 14.70 -0.22
CA GLU A 178 7.20 14.71 -0.33
C GLU A 178 7.66 14.90 -1.78
N GLY A 179 6.96 14.29 -2.73
CA GLY A 179 7.22 14.44 -4.16
C GLY A 179 7.17 15.91 -4.64
N PHE A 180 6.31 16.73 -4.05
CA PHE A 180 6.26 18.18 -4.36
C PHE A 180 7.33 18.99 -3.63
N SER A 181 7.66 18.59 -2.41
CA SER A 181 8.62 19.31 -1.56
C SER A 181 10.07 19.02 -1.94
N ASN A 182 10.31 17.83 -2.46
CA ASN A 182 11.62 17.29 -2.77
C ASN A 182 11.76 16.99 -4.25
N THR A 183 11.73 18.00 -5.10
CA THR A 183 12.02 17.79 -6.52
C THR A 183 13.41 17.18 -6.67
N GLY A 184 13.47 15.91 -7.06
CA GLY A 184 14.71 15.20 -7.37
C GLY A 184 15.46 15.93 -8.49
N PHE A 185 16.48 16.72 -8.13
CA PHE A 185 17.39 17.32 -9.11
C PHE A 185 18.64 16.47 -9.17
N CYS A 186 19.09 16.14 -10.36
CA CYS A 186 20.20 15.24 -10.66
C CYS A 186 21.36 15.40 -9.64
N GLY A 187 21.50 14.41 -8.74
CA GLY A 187 22.57 14.35 -7.73
C GLY A 187 22.30 15.08 -6.42
N ASN A 188 21.08 15.55 -6.15
CA ASN A 188 20.71 16.03 -4.81
C ASN A 188 20.27 14.87 -3.90
N ASN A 189 20.19 15.12 -2.57
CA ASN A 189 19.80 14.08 -1.62
C ASN A 189 18.43 13.45 -1.90
N PRO A 190 17.39 14.19 -2.32
CA PRO A 190 16.12 13.61 -2.73
C PRO A 190 16.21 12.63 -3.89
N ASP A 191 16.99 12.97 -4.95
CA ASP A 191 17.17 12.09 -6.12
C ASP A 191 17.80 10.73 -5.73
N TYR A 192 18.82 10.76 -4.84
CA TYR A 192 19.41 9.51 -4.33
C TYR A 192 18.45 8.71 -3.47
N LYS A 193 17.67 9.37 -2.59
CA LYS A 193 16.68 8.69 -1.76
C LYS A 193 15.59 8.03 -2.61
N GLU A 194 15.05 8.74 -3.58
CA GLU A 194 14.01 8.25 -4.48
C GLU A 194 14.48 7.00 -5.25
N ARG A 195 15.69 7.08 -5.86
CA ARG A 195 16.27 5.96 -6.62
C ARG A 195 16.58 4.73 -5.76
N ILE A 196 17.03 4.94 -4.51
CA ILE A 196 17.35 3.84 -3.60
C ILE A 196 16.06 3.23 -3.04
N SER A 197 15.08 4.05 -2.67
CA SER A 197 13.77 3.56 -2.18
C SER A 197 12.92 2.87 -3.25
N ALA A 198 13.25 3.06 -4.53
CA ALA A 198 12.63 2.33 -5.64
C ALA A 198 13.18 0.91 -5.84
N ILE A 199 14.19 0.50 -5.05
CA ILE A 199 14.75 -0.85 -5.10
C ILE A 199 13.94 -1.73 -4.14
N ASP A 200 13.41 -2.83 -4.65
CA ASP A 200 12.63 -3.78 -3.84
C ASP A 200 13.44 -4.30 -2.65
N GLY A 201 12.81 -4.34 -1.47
CA GLY A 201 13.44 -4.77 -0.23
C GLY A 201 14.29 -3.70 0.47
N VAL A 202 14.25 -2.45 0.04
CA VAL A 202 14.89 -1.32 0.71
C VAL A 202 13.83 -0.51 1.47
N GLY A 203 13.75 -0.69 2.80
CA GLY A 203 12.77 0.01 3.63
C GLY A 203 13.09 1.50 3.83
N ALA A 204 14.33 1.84 4.20
CA ALA A 204 14.74 3.22 4.40
C ALA A 204 16.19 3.46 4.00
N CYS A 205 16.48 4.66 3.48
CA CYS A 205 17.85 5.05 3.17
C CYS A 205 18.21 6.41 3.76
N LYS A 206 19.48 6.58 4.15
CA LYS A 206 20.04 7.84 4.60
C LYS A 206 21.19 8.25 3.68
N VAL A 207 21.07 9.39 3.04
CA VAL A 207 22.15 9.98 2.22
C VAL A 207 23.03 10.83 3.13
N ILE A 208 24.31 10.48 3.24
CA ILE A 208 25.30 11.19 4.05
C ILE A 208 26.27 11.91 3.10
N ARG A 209 26.46 13.21 3.30
CA ARG A 209 27.37 14.01 2.48
C ARG A 209 28.82 13.80 2.95
N MET A 210 29.75 13.70 2.02
CA MET A 210 31.18 13.45 2.31
C MET A 210 31.83 14.47 3.24
N TRP A 211 31.28 15.68 3.35
CA TRP A 211 31.82 16.75 4.21
C TRP A 211 31.10 16.88 5.57
N GLU A 212 30.17 15.99 5.90
CA GLU A 212 29.57 15.98 7.25
C GLU A 212 30.63 15.56 8.28
N LYS A 213 30.80 16.37 9.33
CA LYS A 213 31.78 16.17 10.39
C LYS A 213 31.64 14.79 11.02
N GLY A 214 32.71 13.96 10.93
CA GLY A 214 32.74 12.62 11.52
C GLY A 214 32.45 11.47 10.58
N TYR A 215 32.24 11.74 9.30
CA TYR A 215 32.08 10.69 8.30
C TYR A 215 33.43 10.15 7.81
N ASP A 216 33.62 8.83 7.90
CA ASP A 216 34.79 8.13 7.36
C ASP A 216 34.41 7.57 5.96
N PRO A 217 34.94 8.12 4.86
CA PRO A 217 34.59 7.68 3.51
C PRO A 217 35.03 6.25 3.18
N VAL A 218 35.84 5.63 4.05
CA VAL A 218 36.35 4.26 3.85
C VAL A 218 35.39 3.20 4.41
N LYS A 219 34.44 3.58 5.26
CA LYS A 219 33.43 2.67 5.82
C LYS A 219 32.08 2.87 5.14
N PHE A 220 31.92 2.31 3.96
CA PHE A 220 30.58 1.99 3.43
C PHE A 220 30.03 0.83 4.27
N ILE A 221 29.24 1.12 5.27
CA ILE A 221 28.43 0.10 5.95
C ILE A 221 27.05 0.19 5.29
N PRO A 222 26.65 -0.79 4.49
CA PRO A 222 25.23 -0.90 4.13
C PRO A 222 24.47 -1.09 5.43
N VAL A 223 23.60 -0.14 5.78
CA VAL A 223 22.65 -0.34 6.87
C VAL A 223 21.65 -1.36 6.32
N ALA A 224 21.83 -2.61 6.71
CA ALA A 224 20.82 -3.62 6.50
C ALA A 224 19.53 -3.11 7.15
N ALA A 225 18.44 -3.22 6.40
CA ALA A 225 17.10 -2.90 6.90
C ALA A 225 16.86 -3.69 8.19
N VAL A 226 16.47 -2.99 9.25
CA VAL A 226 15.97 -3.56 10.50
C VAL A 226 14.48 -3.73 10.38
#